data_58bf40a92aaa090dd9b017ee63a17bc8
#
_entry.id   58bf40a92aaa090dd9b017ee63a17bc8
#
_cell.length_a   1.000
_cell.length_b   1.000
_cell.length_c   1.000
_cell.angle_alpha   90.00
_cell.angle_beta   90.00
_cell.angle_gamma   90.00
#
_symmetry.space_group_name_H-M   'P 1'
#
loop_
_entity.id
_entity.type
_entity.pdbx_description
1 polymer ?
#
loop_
_entity_poly.entity_id
_entity_poly.type
_entity_poly.pdbx_seq_one_letter_code
_entity_poly.pdbx_strand_id
1 'polypeptide(L)'
;VAVLLTSSVKDRMALNVETLLVSPYRLWLPLGHPLTDQETIALDDLAGQPLIQLMVDEIEESTRRLTAALPVKPEVAFRTRSVEAVRSLVATGAGLAILPSLVYRPWSLEGDRIEIRDVSGDLPTVQVGLAWRRGAPLSAPALNFIRAAQGAVALRQT
;
A
#
# COMPACT_ATOMS: atom_id res chain seq x y z
N VAL A 1 -21.73 -9.52 0.85
CA VAL A 1 -20.77 -8.48 1.26
C VAL A 1 -19.37 -8.98 1.03
N ALA A 2 -18.51 -8.18 0.46
CA ALA A 2 -17.10 -8.46 0.24
C ALA A 2 -16.23 -7.34 0.84
N VAL A 3 -15.04 -7.71 1.35
CA VAL A 3 -13.96 -6.78 1.66
C VAL A 3 -13.03 -6.76 0.47
N LEU A 4 -12.73 -5.58 -0.05
CA LEU A 4 -11.90 -5.46 -1.26
C LEU A 4 -11.22 -4.08 -1.34
N LEU A 5 -10.34 -3.93 -2.33
CA LEU A 5 -9.80 -2.63 -2.72
C LEU A 5 -10.88 -1.87 -3.49
N THR A 6 -11.44 -0.83 -2.88
CA THR A 6 -12.58 -0.09 -3.46
C THR A 6 -12.22 0.71 -4.70
N SER A 7 -10.95 1.06 -4.85
CA SER A 7 -10.41 1.71 -6.05
C SER A 7 -10.42 0.79 -7.28
N SER A 8 -10.39 -0.53 -7.08
CA SER A 8 -10.44 -1.54 -8.15
C SER A 8 -11.85 -1.83 -8.67
N VAL A 9 -12.88 -1.31 -8.02
CA VAL A 9 -14.28 -1.58 -8.41
C VAL A 9 -14.60 -0.81 -9.69
N LYS A 10 -14.77 -1.55 -10.78
CA LYS A 10 -15.09 -0.99 -12.10
C LYS A 10 -16.57 -0.64 -12.25
N ASP A 11 -17.46 -1.53 -11.78
CA ASP A 11 -18.92 -1.33 -11.86
C ASP A 11 -19.49 -0.83 -10.54
N ARG A 12 -19.45 0.50 -10.37
CA ARG A 12 -20.04 1.17 -9.20
C ARG A 12 -21.55 1.34 -9.30
N MET A 13 -22.14 1.12 -10.47
CA MET A 13 -23.59 1.26 -10.65
C MET A 13 -24.36 0.10 -10.02
N ALA A 14 -23.82 -1.12 -10.13
CA ALA A 14 -24.46 -2.32 -9.59
C ALA A 14 -24.13 -2.59 -8.11
N LEU A 15 -23.17 -1.87 -7.54
CA LEU A 15 -22.68 -2.08 -6.18
C LEU A 15 -22.88 -0.86 -5.28
N ASN A 16 -23.18 -1.14 -4.02
CA ASN A 16 -22.92 -0.20 -2.93
C ASN A 16 -21.47 -0.42 -2.51
N VAL A 17 -20.70 0.66 -2.42
CA VAL A 17 -19.29 0.63 -2.05
C VAL A 17 -19.07 1.61 -0.92
N GLU A 18 -18.48 1.14 0.15
CA GLU A 18 -18.16 1.96 1.32
C GLU A 18 -16.67 1.82 1.64
N THR A 19 -15.93 2.92 1.59
CA THR A 19 -14.51 2.94 1.94
C THR A 19 -14.37 3.00 3.46
N LEU A 20 -13.65 2.03 4.02
CA LEU A 20 -13.37 1.94 5.45
C LEU A 20 -12.00 2.53 5.82
N LEU A 21 -11.01 2.36 4.95
CA LEU A 21 -9.63 2.74 5.21
C LEU A 21 -8.99 3.30 3.95
N VAL A 22 -8.26 4.40 4.09
CA VAL A 22 -7.38 4.95 3.06
C VAL A 22 -5.94 4.79 3.53
N SER A 23 -5.11 4.14 2.75
CA SER A 23 -3.71 3.87 3.06
C SER A 23 -2.79 4.60 2.08
N PRO A 24 -2.00 5.58 2.53
CA PRO A 24 -1.01 6.23 1.69
C PRO A 24 0.15 5.29 1.35
N TYR A 25 0.81 5.55 0.25
CA TYR A 25 2.08 4.91 -0.09
C TYR A 25 3.20 5.58 0.69
N ARG A 26 4.17 4.79 1.14
CA ARG A 26 5.38 5.22 1.83
C ARG A 26 6.61 4.49 1.29
N LEU A 27 7.75 5.12 1.43
CA LEU A 27 9.02 4.50 1.09
C LEU A 27 9.48 3.60 2.25
N TRP A 28 9.85 2.37 1.90
CA TRP A 28 10.44 1.39 2.81
C TRP A 28 11.94 1.34 2.57
N LEU A 29 12.69 1.41 3.66
CA LEU A 29 14.15 1.53 3.67
C LEU A 29 14.76 0.55 4.67
N PRO A 30 15.98 0.06 4.41
CA PRO A 30 16.72 -0.66 5.44
C PRO A 30 17.13 0.29 6.56
N LEU A 31 17.35 -0.26 7.73
CA LEU A 31 17.87 0.49 8.88
C LEU A 31 19.20 1.17 8.53
N GLY A 32 19.32 2.46 8.82
CA GLY A 32 20.55 3.23 8.59
C GLY A 32 20.79 3.62 7.13
N HIS A 33 19.78 3.51 6.26
CA HIS A 33 19.91 4.04 4.89
C HIS A 33 20.07 5.58 4.92
N PRO A 34 20.92 6.18 4.07
CA PRO A 34 21.16 7.64 4.08
C PRO A 34 19.90 8.50 3.98
N LEU A 35 18.88 8.03 3.25
CA LEU A 35 17.60 8.75 3.14
C LEU A 35 16.79 8.75 4.46
N THR A 36 17.15 7.95 5.44
CA THR A 36 16.45 7.94 6.74
C THR A 36 16.71 9.17 7.59
N ASP A 37 17.76 9.96 7.26
CA ASP A 37 18.06 11.24 7.91
C ASP A 37 17.06 12.35 7.53
N GLN A 38 16.27 12.14 6.48
CA GLN A 38 15.22 13.05 6.02
C GLN A 38 13.87 12.64 6.61
N GLU A 39 13.08 13.61 7.07
CA GLU A 39 11.70 13.34 7.52
C GLU A 39 10.78 13.04 6.33
N THR A 40 10.96 13.77 5.23
CA THR A 40 10.22 13.58 3.97
C THR A 40 11.19 13.51 2.81
N ILE A 41 11.02 12.52 1.97
CA ILE A 41 11.89 12.26 0.84
C ILE A 41 11.23 12.80 -0.44
N ALA A 42 12.00 13.52 -1.26
CA ALA A 42 11.52 13.92 -2.57
C ALA A 42 11.53 12.70 -3.52
N LEU A 43 10.58 12.65 -4.47
CA LEU A 43 10.55 11.60 -5.48
C LEU A 43 11.88 11.55 -6.29
N ASP A 44 12.49 12.70 -6.52
CA ASP A 44 13.76 12.80 -7.25
C ASP A 44 14.94 12.16 -6.50
N ASP A 45 14.86 12.05 -5.17
CA ASP A 45 15.88 11.37 -4.35
C ASP A 45 15.91 9.84 -4.61
N LEU A 46 14.87 9.32 -5.26
CA LEU A 46 14.79 7.92 -5.66
C LEU A 46 15.48 7.64 -6.99
N ALA A 47 15.95 8.68 -7.68
CA ALA A 47 16.66 8.54 -8.96
C ALA A 47 17.90 7.67 -8.78
N GLY A 48 18.02 6.63 -9.59
CA GLY A 48 19.15 5.70 -9.54
C GLY A 48 19.15 4.73 -8.34
N GLN A 49 18.17 4.80 -7.43
CA GLN A 49 18.04 3.83 -6.36
C GLN A 49 17.50 2.50 -6.89
N PRO A 50 18.03 1.35 -6.40
CA PRO A 50 17.47 0.06 -6.75
C PRO A 50 16.10 -0.11 -6.11
N LEU A 51 15.07 -0.41 -6.92
CA LEU A 51 13.71 -0.64 -6.42
C LEU A 51 13.32 -2.12 -6.47
N ILE A 52 12.58 -2.53 -5.46
CA ILE A 52 11.89 -3.82 -5.38
C ILE A 52 10.43 -3.59 -5.69
N GLN A 53 9.92 -4.24 -6.72
CA GLN A 53 8.53 -4.12 -7.16
C GLN A 53 7.67 -5.28 -6.66
N LEU A 54 6.55 -4.94 -6.05
CA LEU A 54 5.50 -5.89 -5.73
C LEU A 54 4.55 -6.00 -6.93
N MET A 55 4.53 -7.19 -7.55
CA MET A 55 3.75 -7.51 -8.74
C MET A 55 2.36 -8.02 -8.34
N VAL A 56 1.56 -7.16 -7.73
CA VAL A 56 0.19 -7.45 -7.30
C VAL A 56 -0.73 -6.35 -7.83
N ASP A 57 -1.50 -6.69 -8.84
CA ASP A 57 -2.61 -5.92 -9.45
C ASP A 57 -2.48 -4.38 -9.34
N GLU A 58 -3.29 -3.77 -8.51
CA GLU A 58 -3.37 -2.32 -8.35
C GLU A 58 -2.09 -1.70 -7.77
N ILE A 59 -1.35 -2.42 -6.92
CA ILE A 59 -0.09 -1.95 -6.34
C ILE A 59 0.98 -1.85 -7.43
N GLU A 60 1.03 -2.84 -8.31
CA GLU A 60 1.93 -2.84 -9.47
C GLU A 60 1.65 -1.65 -10.39
N GLU A 61 0.39 -1.45 -10.75
CA GLU A 61 -0.02 -0.35 -11.63
C GLU A 61 0.26 1.02 -10.99
N SER A 62 -0.01 1.18 -9.70
CA SER A 62 0.26 2.43 -8.97
C SER A 62 1.76 2.72 -8.90
N THR A 63 2.57 1.72 -8.57
CA THR A 63 4.03 1.86 -8.53
C THR A 63 4.59 2.15 -9.91
N ARG A 64 4.07 1.50 -10.96
CA ARG A 64 4.48 1.74 -12.35
C ARG A 64 4.21 3.18 -12.78
N ARG A 65 3.03 3.72 -12.47
CA ARG A 65 2.69 5.12 -12.77
C ARG A 65 3.60 6.10 -12.04
N LEU A 66 3.85 5.85 -10.78
CA LEU A 66 4.71 6.68 -9.95
C LEU A 66 6.14 6.70 -10.48
N THR A 67 6.72 5.55 -10.78
CA THR A 67 8.08 5.44 -11.31
C THR A 67 8.21 5.96 -12.74
N ALA A 68 7.15 5.90 -13.55
CA ALA A 68 7.14 6.46 -14.90
C ALA A 68 7.18 8.00 -14.90
N ALA A 69 6.70 8.65 -13.84
CA ALA A 69 6.73 10.10 -13.69
C ALA A 69 8.09 10.66 -13.23
N LEU A 70 9.00 9.79 -12.80
CA LEU A 70 10.32 10.20 -12.36
C LEU A 70 11.20 10.66 -13.55
N PRO A 71 11.99 11.74 -13.40
CA PRO A 71 12.87 12.23 -14.45
C PRO A 71 13.96 11.21 -14.80
N VAL A 72 14.42 10.44 -13.80
CA VAL A 72 15.34 9.31 -13.98
C VAL A 72 14.65 8.06 -13.46
N LYS A 73 14.44 7.10 -14.35
CA LYS A 73 13.80 5.84 -13.96
C LYS A 73 14.69 5.07 -12.99
N PRO A 74 14.14 4.64 -11.83
CA PRO A 74 14.87 3.80 -10.91
C PRO A 74 15.14 2.43 -11.54
N GLU A 75 16.23 1.82 -11.16
CA GLU A 75 16.54 0.44 -11.56
C GLU A 75 15.63 -0.52 -10.78
N VAL A 76 14.96 -1.43 -11.49
CA VAL A 76 14.18 -2.48 -10.85
C VAL A 76 15.11 -3.64 -10.52
N ALA A 77 15.57 -3.71 -9.28
CA ALA A 77 16.47 -4.76 -8.81
C ALA A 77 15.76 -6.12 -8.70
N PHE A 78 14.53 -6.12 -8.19
CA PHE A 78 13.75 -7.34 -8.01
C PHE A 78 12.26 -7.14 -8.30
N ARG A 79 11.62 -8.20 -8.77
CA ARG A 79 10.16 -8.31 -8.90
C ARG A 79 9.68 -9.54 -8.13
N THR A 80 8.65 -9.38 -7.31
CA THR A 80 8.06 -10.47 -6.52
C THR A 80 6.57 -10.27 -6.34
N ARG A 81 5.84 -11.33 -6.08
CA ARG A 81 4.42 -11.30 -5.72
C ARG A 81 4.20 -11.42 -4.20
N SER A 82 5.26 -11.56 -3.43
CA SER A 82 5.22 -11.72 -1.99
C SER A 82 5.62 -10.44 -1.27
N VAL A 83 4.73 -9.91 -0.44
CA VAL A 83 5.01 -8.77 0.45
C VAL A 83 6.14 -9.12 1.44
N GLU A 84 6.17 -10.37 1.91
CA GLU A 84 7.22 -10.81 2.83
C GLU A 84 8.60 -10.82 2.16
N ALA A 85 8.66 -11.27 0.88
CA ALA A 85 9.92 -11.20 0.13
C ALA A 85 10.37 -9.74 -0.09
N VAL A 86 9.45 -8.81 -0.37
CA VAL A 86 9.79 -7.38 -0.42
C VAL A 86 10.37 -6.93 0.90
N ARG A 87 9.76 -7.32 2.02
CA ARG A 87 10.19 -6.93 3.36
C ARG A 87 11.60 -7.42 3.67
N SER A 88 11.89 -8.71 3.41
CA SER A 88 13.23 -9.27 3.61
C SER A 88 14.28 -8.62 2.70
N LEU A 89 13.95 -8.40 1.42
CA LEU A 89 14.87 -7.75 0.47
C LEU A 89 15.17 -6.30 0.85
N VAL A 90 14.17 -5.53 1.31
CA VAL A 90 14.40 -4.16 1.82
C VAL A 90 15.24 -4.20 3.08
N ALA A 91 14.92 -5.05 4.04
CA ALA A 91 15.63 -5.14 5.31
C ALA A 91 17.12 -5.46 5.15
N THR A 92 17.46 -6.28 4.14
CA THR A 92 18.86 -6.64 3.81
C THR A 92 19.56 -5.61 2.94
N GLY A 93 18.88 -4.52 2.53
CA GLY A 93 19.47 -3.46 1.70
C GLY A 93 19.57 -3.81 0.21
N ALA A 94 18.87 -4.83 -0.26
CA ALA A 94 18.86 -5.20 -1.68
C ALA A 94 18.15 -4.16 -2.58
N GLY A 95 17.40 -3.25 -1.98
CA GLY A 95 16.72 -2.15 -2.66
C GLY A 95 15.69 -1.50 -1.76
N LEU A 96 15.02 -0.48 -2.30
CA LEU A 96 13.93 0.25 -1.66
C LEU A 96 12.58 -0.23 -2.21
N ALA A 97 11.50 0.01 -1.49
CA ALA A 97 10.16 -0.26 -2.00
C ALA A 97 9.20 0.89 -1.66
N ILE A 98 8.27 1.18 -2.58
CA ILE A 98 7.19 2.15 -2.34
C ILE A 98 5.90 1.36 -2.28
N LEU A 99 5.34 1.23 -1.09
CA LEU A 99 4.18 0.38 -0.82
C LEU A 99 3.16 1.06 0.10
N PRO A 100 1.89 0.64 0.04
CA PRO A 100 0.88 1.14 0.98
C PRO A 100 1.27 0.87 2.43
N SER A 101 1.03 1.85 3.30
CA SER A 101 1.25 1.72 4.75
C SER A 101 0.47 0.55 5.37
N LEU A 102 -0.64 0.15 4.75
CA LEU A 102 -1.47 -0.97 5.18
C LEU A 102 -0.71 -2.29 5.32
N VAL A 103 0.28 -2.53 4.44
CA VAL A 103 1.07 -3.76 4.43
C VAL A 103 2.40 -3.62 5.16
N TYR A 104 2.67 -2.45 5.74
CA TYR A 104 3.90 -2.22 6.48
C TYR A 104 3.93 -2.99 7.81
N ARG A 105 5.07 -3.57 8.09
CA ARG A 105 5.48 -4.07 9.40
C ARG A 105 6.95 -3.71 9.61
N PRO A 106 7.37 -3.35 10.84
CA PRO A 106 8.73 -2.85 11.10
C PRO A 106 9.82 -3.93 11.05
N TRP A 107 9.44 -5.20 10.91
CA TRP A 107 10.37 -6.35 10.97
C TRP A 107 10.17 -7.29 9.79
N SER A 108 11.26 -7.79 9.23
CA SER A 108 11.25 -8.93 8.32
C SER A 108 10.97 -10.24 9.08
N LEU A 109 10.78 -11.34 8.36
CA LEU A 109 10.63 -12.66 8.98
C LEU A 109 11.91 -13.10 9.68
N GLU A 110 13.07 -12.64 9.21
CA GLU A 110 14.39 -12.92 9.75
C GLU A 110 14.72 -12.06 10.98
N GLY A 111 13.90 -11.06 11.28
CA GLY A 111 14.06 -10.18 12.43
C GLY A 111 14.82 -8.88 12.15
N ASP A 112 15.10 -8.59 10.87
CA ASP A 112 15.74 -7.35 10.47
C ASP A 112 14.73 -6.20 10.39
N ARG A 113 15.17 -5.01 10.79
CA ARG A 113 14.29 -3.83 10.86
C ARG A 113 14.19 -3.11 9.54
N ILE A 114 12.97 -2.64 9.26
CA ILE A 114 12.63 -1.77 8.13
C ILE A 114 12.15 -0.43 8.65
N GLU A 115 12.61 0.64 8.07
CA GLU A 115 12.12 1.99 8.31
C GLU A 115 11.17 2.45 7.20
N ILE A 116 10.33 3.42 7.52
CA ILE A 116 9.46 4.08 6.54
C ILE A 116 9.66 5.58 6.58
N ARG A 117 9.49 6.20 5.41
CA ARG A 117 9.47 7.66 5.27
C ARG A 117 8.33 8.07 4.36
N ASP A 118 7.82 9.25 4.64
CA ASP A 118 6.89 9.90 3.74
C ASP A 118 7.63 10.37 2.48
N VAL A 119 6.96 10.30 1.36
CA VAL A 119 7.48 10.80 0.08
C VAL A 119 6.63 11.99 -0.32
N SER A 120 7.28 13.09 -0.68
CA SER A 120 6.58 14.30 -1.15
C SER A 120 6.06 14.11 -2.56
N GLY A 121 4.91 14.73 -2.84
CA GLY A 121 4.27 14.68 -4.15
C GLY A 121 2.88 14.05 -4.11
N ASP A 122 2.26 13.95 -5.28
CA ASP A 122 0.93 13.34 -5.44
C ASP A 122 1.06 11.82 -5.55
N LEU A 123 1.11 11.17 -4.39
CA LEU A 123 1.21 9.72 -4.31
C LEU A 123 -0.18 9.07 -4.36
N PRO A 124 -0.31 7.92 -4.99
CA PRO A 124 -1.55 7.16 -4.97
C PRO A 124 -1.89 6.71 -3.54
N THR A 125 -3.15 6.36 -3.33
CA THR A 125 -3.62 5.72 -2.10
C THR A 125 -4.30 4.41 -2.43
N VAL A 126 -4.21 3.44 -1.52
CA VAL A 126 -5.03 2.24 -1.56
C VAL A 126 -6.23 2.44 -0.64
N GLN A 127 -7.41 2.18 -1.16
CA GLN A 127 -8.64 2.26 -0.40
C GLN A 127 -9.20 0.85 -0.18
N VAL A 128 -9.38 0.50 1.08
CA VAL A 128 -10.02 -0.77 1.49
C VAL A 128 -11.42 -0.47 1.98
N GLY A 129 -12.35 -1.29 1.59
CA GLY A 129 -13.73 -1.10 2.02
C GLY A 129 -14.61 -2.31 1.78
N LEU A 130 -15.89 -2.06 1.90
CA LEU A 130 -16.95 -3.04 1.71
C LEU A 130 -17.64 -2.80 0.37
N ALA A 131 -18.04 -3.89 -0.27
CA ALA A 131 -18.92 -3.84 -1.42
C ALA A 131 -20.03 -4.89 -1.30
N TRP A 132 -21.22 -4.53 -1.73
CA TRP A 132 -22.37 -5.44 -1.82
C TRP A 132 -23.30 -5.00 -2.94
N ARG A 133 -24.09 -5.96 -3.42
CA ARG A 133 -25.00 -5.71 -4.56
C ARG A 133 -26.06 -4.68 -4.17
N ARG A 134 -26.25 -3.69 -5.00
CA ARG A 134 -27.29 -2.67 -4.81
C ARG A 134 -28.66 -3.29 -4.99
N GLY A 135 -29.61 -2.92 -4.09
CA GLY A 135 -30.98 -3.41 -4.15
C GLY A 135 -31.18 -4.86 -3.71
N ALA A 136 -30.11 -5.61 -3.42
CA ALA A 136 -30.25 -6.96 -2.87
C ALA A 136 -30.53 -6.92 -1.37
N PRO A 137 -31.47 -7.74 -0.85
CA PRO A 137 -31.69 -7.86 0.58
C PRO A 137 -30.44 -8.44 1.25
N LEU A 138 -30.00 -7.79 2.33
CA LEU A 138 -28.89 -8.28 3.14
C LEU A 138 -29.42 -9.17 4.27
N SER A 139 -28.76 -10.30 4.47
CA SER A 139 -29.04 -11.16 5.62
C SER A 139 -28.60 -10.48 6.93
N ALA A 140 -29.18 -10.89 8.06
CA ALA A 140 -28.80 -10.35 9.36
C ALA A 140 -27.29 -10.50 9.66
N PRO A 141 -26.62 -11.62 9.36
CA PRO A 141 -25.17 -11.72 9.49
C PRO A 141 -24.40 -10.72 8.64
N ALA A 142 -24.85 -10.47 7.40
CA ALA A 142 -24.21 -9.48 6.51
C ALA A 142 -24.32 -8.05 7.07
N LEU A 143 -25.49 -7.68 7.59
CA LEU A 143 -25.71 -6.38 8.25
C LEU A 143 -24.85 -6.23 9.51
N ASN A 144 -24.76 -7.29 10.33
CA ASN A 144 -23.92 -7.29 11.52
C ASN A 144 -22.42 -7.14 11.15
N PHE A 145 -21.98 -7.81 10.10
CA PHE A 145 -20.60 -7.67 9.61
C PHE A 145 -20.29 -6.24 9.16
N ILE A 146 -21.18 -5.60 8.40
CA ILE A 146 -21.02 -4.20 7.97
C ILE A 146 -20.88 -3.29 9.20
N ARG A 147 -21.78 -3.42 10.19
CA ARG A 147 -21.72 -2.61 11.41
C ARG A 147 -20.44 -2.82 12.21
N ALA A 148 -20.00 -4.07 12.33
CA ALA A 148 -18.77 -4.40 13.03
C ALA A 148 -17.53 -3.80 12.33
N ALA A 149 -17.49 -3.87 11.00
CA ALA A 149 -16.42 -3.28 10.21
C ALA A 149 -16.35 -1.75 10.36
N GLN A 150 -17.51 -1.07 10.30
CA GLN A 150 -17.63 0.37 10.52
C GLN A 150 -17.16 0.76 11.94
N GLY A 151 -17.61 0.03 12.97
CA GLY A 151 -17.19 0.26 14.36
C GLY A 151 -15.70 0.07 14.59
N ALA A 152 -15.09 -0.94 13.95
CA ALA A 152 -13.67 -1.21 14.07
C ALA A 152 -12.78 -0.09 13.47
N VAL A 153 -13.28 0.59 12.44
CA VAL A 153 -12.57 1.73 11.83
C VAL A 153 -12.70 2.97 12.70
N ALA A 154 -13.88 3.25 13.25
CA ALA A 154 -14.10 4.39 14.14
C ALA A 154 -13.17 4.36 15.38
N LEU A 155 -12.93 3.16 15.94
CA LEU A 155 -12.03 2.97 17.08
C LEU A 155 -10.53 3.21 16.75
N ARG A 156 -10.13 3.15 15.49
CA ARG A 156 -8.73 3.39 15.06
C ARG A 156 -8.43 4.85 14.72
N GLN A 157 -9.47 5.68 14.61
CA GLN A 157 -9.33 7.11 14.29
C GLN A 157 -9.35 7.99 15.56
N THR A 158 -9.61 7.41 16.72
CA THR A 158 -9.49 8.03 18.05
C THR A 158 -8.18 7.66 18.71
#